data_27d96ccfedc899ffb5a126534eec2a13
#
_entry.id   27d96ccfedc899ffb5a126534eec2a13
#
_cell.length_a   1.000
_cell.length_b   1.000
_cell.length_c   1.000
_cell.angle_alpha   90.00
_cell.angle_beta   90.00
_cell.angle_gamma   90.00
#
_symmetry.space_group_name_H-M   'P 1'
#
loop_
_entity.id
_entity.type
_entity.pdbx_description
1 polymer ?
#
loop_
_entity_poly.entity_id
_entity_poly.type
_entity_poly.pdbx_seq_one_letter_code
_entity_poly.pdbx_strand_id
1 'polypeptide(L)'
;MFSGLIASRGTVVERRAERGGQRLILDCSDVANTAKTGDSVAINGVCLTVASIDASKLQFDVVPETLERSNLGGLAPGDEANVEASLRLGEPLGGHLVYGHVDAATRILRKIPEGPGYRLWCEMPPGLGRLIVEKGYVALDGVSLTVAETAADRFAVALVPETLARTTLGTKGAGAALNVEVDPVARYVAAALEQRK
;
A
#
# COMPACT_ATOMS: atom_id res chain seq x y z
N MET A 1 9.77 -7.46 -1.88
CA MET A 1 10.17 -6.10 -2.31
C MET A 1 9.40 -5.75 -3.56
N PHE A 2 8.89 -4.51 -3.67
CA PHE A 2 7.95 -4.03 -4.67
C PHE A 2 8.42 -2.69 -5.23
N SER A 3 7.82 -2.24 -6.33
CA SER A 3 8.12 -0.96 -6.97
C SER A 3 7.15 0.16 -6.59
N GLY A 4 5.98 -0.22 -6.08
CA GLY A 4 4.85 0.68 -5.86
C GLY A 4 4.12 1.07 -7.15
N LEU A 5 4.36 0.35 -8.25
CA LEU A 5 3.61 0.49 -9.49
C LEU A 5 2.54 -0.60 -9.54
N ILE A 6 1.32 -0.22 -9.19
CA ILE A 6 0.21 -1.16 -9.13
C ILE A 6 -0.17 -1.57 -10.55
N ALA A 7 -0.02 -2.85 -10.84
CA ALA A 7 -0.40 -3.44 -12.12
C ALA A 7 -1.87 -3.90 -12.13
N SER A 8 -2.40 -4.34 -10.99
CA SER A 8 -3.71 -4.98 -10.90
C SER A 8 -4.48 -4.57 -9.65
N ARG A 9 -5.81 -4.66 -9.73
CA ARG A 9 -6.70 -4.65 -8.57
C ARG A 9 -7.29 -6.04 -8.39
N GLY A 10 -7.31 -6.50 -7.16
CA GLY A 10 -7.98 -7.74 -6.79
C GLY A 10 -9.25 -7.46 -6.02
N THR A 11 -10.25 -8.32 -6.17
CA THR A 11 -11.50 -8.25 -5.40
C THR A 11 -11.45 -9.21 -4.24
N VAL A 12 -11.78 -8.75 -3.05
CA VAL A 12 -11.91 -9.61 -1.87
C VAL A 12 -13.10 -10.55 -2.07
N VAL A 13 -12.84 -11.85 -2.08
CA VAL A 13 -13.86 -12.88 -2.22
C VAL A 13 -14.37 -13.32 -0.86
N GLU A 14 -13.44 -13.52 0.08
CA GLU A 14 -13.76 -14.05 1.40
C GLU A 14 -12.76 -13.57 2.45
N ARG A 15 -13.24 -13.36 3.65
CA ARG A 15 -12.45 -13.27 4.87
C ARG A 15 -13.04 -14.20 5.90
N ARG A 16 -12.22 -15.05 6.45
CA ARG A 16 -12.66 -15.94 7.53
C ARG A 16 -11.65 -15.98 8.68
N ALA A 17 -12.17 -16.02 9.91
CA ALA A 17 -11.32 -16.22 11.07
C ALA A 17 -10.68 -17.60 11.00
N GLU A 18 -9.38 -17.66 11.23
CA GLU A 18 -8.62 -18.90 11.40
C GLU A 18 -7.81 -18.84 12.69
N ARG A 19 -7.30 -20.01 13.13
CA ARG A 19 -6.51 -20.09 14.37
C ARG A 19 -5.26 -19.19 14.24
N GLY A 20 -5.20 -18.13 15.06
CA GLY A 20 -4.07 -17.21 15.10
C GLY A 20 -4.11 -16.05 14.09
N GLY A 21 -5.26 -15.80 13.44
CA GLY A 21 -5.40 -14.69 12.50
C GLY A 21 -6.63 -14.77 11.62
N GLN A 22 -6.50 -14.38 10.38
CA GLN A 22 -7.55 -14.46 9.36
C GLN A 22 -6.97 -14.97 8.05
N ARG A 23 -7.76 -15.76 7.32
CA ARG A 23 -7.53 -16.04 5.91
C ARG A 23 -8.22 -14.99 5.06
N LEU A 24 -7.45 -14.35 4.18
CA LEU A 24 -7.91 -13.40 3.18
C LEU A 24 -7.82 -14.05 1.81
N ILE A 25 -8.90 -14.03 1.04
CA ILE A 25 -8.97 -14.59 -0.31
C ILE A 25 -9.32 -13.47 -1.28
N LEU A 26 -8.44 -13.25 -2.27
CA LEU A 26 -8.65 -12.27 -3.33
C LEU A 26 -8.72 -12.96 -4.70
N ASP A 27 -9.65 -12.53 -5.53
CA ASP A 27 -9.67 -12.83 -6.97
C ASP A 27 -8.81 -11.80 -7.70
N CYS A 28 -7.72 -12.27 -8.32
CA CYS A 28 -6.80 -11.44 -9.09
C CYS A 28 -6.07 -12.31 -10.12
N SER A 29 -6.69 -12.53 -11.27
CA SER A 29 -6.18 -13.43 -12.32
C SER A 29 -4.79 -13.05 -12.81
N ASP A 30 -4.51 -11.74 -12.98
CA ASP A 30 -3.23 -11.27 -13.51
C ASP A 30 -2.05 -11.72 -12.66
N VAL A 31 -2.19 -11.63 -11.34
CA VAL A 31 -1.13 -12.05 -10.41
C VAL A 31 -1.18 -13.57 -10.18
N ALA A 32 -2.36 -14.17 -10.04
CA ALA A 32 -2.51 -15.61 -9.81
C ALA A 32 -1.90 -16.46 -10.93
N ASN A 33 -1.94 -16.00 -12.19
CA ASN A 33 -1.37 -16.69 -13.34
C ASN A 33 0.17 -16.79 -13.30
N THR A 34 0.85 -15.94 -12.53
CA THR A 34 2.31 -15.86 -12.48
C THR A 34 2.91 -16.16 -11.10
N ALA A 35 2.12 -16.03 -10.06
CA ALA A 35 2.51 -16.31 -8.68
C ALA A 35 2.57 -17.82 -8.39
N LYS A 36 3.29 -18.16 -7.33
CA LYS A 36 3.38 -19.51 -6.76
C LYS A 36 3.14 -19.44 -5.26
N THR A 37 2.71 -20.54 -4.68
CA THR A 37 2.69 -20.70 -3.22
C THR A 37 4.08 -20.42 -2.65
N GLY A 38 4.13 -19.57 -1.61
CA GLY A 38 5.36 -19.07 -1.00
C GLY A 38 5.86 -17.74 -1.55
N ASP A 39 5.35 -17.26 -2.69
CA ASP A 39 5.71 -15.94 -3.21
C ASP A 39 5.16 -14.81 -2.34
N SER A 40 5.85 -13.68 -2.35
CA SER A 40 5.38 -12.45 -1.72
C SER A 40 4.53 -11.64 -2.70
N VAL A 41 3.36 -11.21 -2.25
CA VAL A 41 2.46 -10.31 -2.98
C VAL A 41 2.05 -9.18 -2.04
N ALA A 42 2.07 -7.94 -2.52
CA ALA A 42 1.58 -6.79 -1.76
C ALA A 42 0.08 -6.60 -2.00
N ILE A 43 -0.68 -6.54 -0.91
CA ILE A 43 -2.12 -6.23 -0.90
C ILE A 43 -2.33 -4.89 -0.18
N ASN A 44 -2.78 -3.87 -0.88
CA ASN A 44 -2.79 -2.49 -0.37
C ASN A 44 -1.45 -2.11 0.29
N GLY A 45 -0.33 -2.51 -0.31
CA GLY A 45 1.01 -2.25 0.21
C GLY A 45 1.43 -3.11 1.41
N VAL A 46 0.65 -4.08 1.82
CA VAL A 46 1.04 -5.06 2.86
C VAL A 46 1.65 -6.28 2.20
N CYS A 47 2.91 -6.59 2.50
CA CYS A 47 3.57 -7.79 2.02
C CYS A 47 2.98 -9.03 2.69
N LEU A 48 2.35 -9.88 1.89
CA LEU A 48 1.78 -11.15 2.34
C LEU A 48 2.38 -12.31 1.56
N THR A 49 2.47 -13.47 2.20
CA THR A 49 2.91 -14.71 1.54
C THR A 49 1.71 -15.45 0.98
N VAL A 50 1.76 -15.83 -0.28
CA VAL A 50 0.75 -16.68 -0.92
C VAL A 50 0.72 -18.06 -0.23
N ALA A 51 -0.36 -18.35 0.48
CA ALA A 51 -0.55 -19.63 1.16
C ALA A 51 -1.03 -20.72 0.21
N SER A 52 -1.93 -20.37 -0.72
CA SER A 52 -2.39 -21.26 -1.79
C SER A 52 -3.00 -20.45 -2.93
N ILE A 53 -3.14 -21.09 -4.10
CA ILE A 53 -3.77 -20.53 -5.29
C ILE A 53 -4.84 -21.52 -5.77
N ASP A 54 -6.03 -21.01 -6.05
CA ASP A 54 -7.14 -21.79 -6.64
C ASP A 54 -7.71 -21.00 -7.83
N ALA A 55 -7.38 -21.42 -9.03
CA ALA A 55 -7.67 -20.71 -10.28
C ALA A 55 -7.14 -19.25 -10.22
N SER A 56 -8.05 -18.23 -10.25
CA SER A 56 -7.70 -16.81 -10.13
C SER A 56 -7.60 -16.30 -8.68
N LYS A 57 -7.86 -17.17 -7.68
CA LYS A 57 -7.94 -16.78 -6.27
C LYS A 57 -6.63 -17.01 -5.55
N LEU A 58 -6.08 -15.93 -5.02
CA LEU A 58 -4.92 -15.92 -4.14
C LEU A 58 -5.39 -15.98 -2.68
N GLN A 59 -4.80 -16.85 -1.87
CA GLN A 59 -5.14 -17.00 -0.46
C GLN A 59 -3.93 -16.62 0.41
N PHE A 60 -4.20 -15.88 1.47
CA PHE A 60 -3.19 -15.35 2.39
C PHE A 60 -3.59 -15.61 3.83
N ASP A 61 -2.61 -15.99 4.66
CA ASP A 61 -2.76 -16.03 6.12
C ASP A 61 -2.29 -14.70 6.68
N VAL A 62 -3.19 -13.96 7.33
CA VAL A 62 -2.92 -12.61 7.86
C VAL A 62 -2.94 -12.66 9.38
N VAL A 63 -1.79 -12.35 9.99
CA VAL A 63 -1.63 -12.36 11.45
C VAL A 63 -2.32 -11.15 12.10
N PRO A 64 -2.70 -11.21 13.39
CA PRO A 64 -3.43 -10.14 14.08
C PRO A 64 -2.72 -8.78 14.01
N GLU A 65 -1.41 -8.75 14.23
CA GLU A 65 -0.63 -7.49 14.16
C GLU A 65 -0.77 -6.80 12.80
N THR A 66 -0.76 -7.55 11.70
CA THR A 66 -0.94 -7.00 10.35
C THR A 66 -2.34 -6.44 10.16
N LEU A 67 -3.36 -7.11 10.71
CA LEU A 67 -4.76 -6.64 10.65
C LEU A 67 -4.98 -5.36 11.45
N GLU A 68 -4.28 -5.21 12.58
CA GLU A 68 -4.37 -4.03 13.46
C GLU A 68 -3.61 -2.83 12.89
N ARG A 69 -2.45 -3.07 12.26
CA ARG A 69 -1.60 -2.00 11.72
C ARG A 69 -1.97 -1.54 10.32
N SER A 70 -2.84 -2.24 9.64
CA SER A 70 -3.20 -1.96 8.25
C SER A 70 -4.71 -1.86 8.04
N ASN A 71 -5.09 -1.36 6.87
CA ASN A 71 -6.49 -1.32 6.45
C ASN A 71 -7.05 -2.69 6.02
N LEU A 72 -6.23 -3.75 6.00
CA LEU A 72 -6.69 -5.08 5.63
C LEU A 72 -7.75 -5.62 6.59
N GLY A 73 -7.65 -5.25 7.87
CA GLY A 73 -8.65 -5.58 8.88
C GLY A 73 -10.06 -5.06 8.58
N GLY A 74 -10.18 -3.99 7.79
CA GLY A 74 -11.46 -3.37 7.39
C GLY A 74 -12.04 -3.87 6.07
N LEU A 75 -11.30 -4.65 5.27
CA LEU A 75 -11.78 -5.12 3.97
C LEU A 75 -12.94 -6.12 4.14
N ALA A 76 -13.94 -6.04 3.27
CA ALA A 76 -15.08 -6.94 3.22
C ALA A 76 -15.19 -7.62 1.83
N PRO A 77 -15.89 -8.76 1.71
CA PRO A 77 -16.19 -9.34 0.41
C PRO A 77 -16.83 -8.31 -0.53
N GLY A 78 -16.29 -8.21 -1.75
CA GLY A 78 -16.67 -7.23 -2.77
C GLY A 78 -15.79 -5.98 -2.79
N ASP A 79 -14.96 -5.72 -1.77
CA ASP A 79 -14.02 -4.60 -1.78
C ASP A 79 -12.86 -4.88 -2.75
N GLU A 80 -12.36 -3.81 -3.37
CA GLU A 80 -11.15 -3.86 -4.19
C GLU A 80 -9.91 -3.52 -3.36
N ALA A 81 -8.80 -4.18 -3.67
CA ALA A 81 -7.48 -3.89 -3.13
C ALA A 81 -6.44 -3.77 -4.25
N ASN A 82 -5.45 -2.90 -4.06
CA ASN A 82 -4.28 -2.83 -4.94
C ASN A 82 -3.45 -4.10 -4.77
N VAL A 83 -3.02 -4.69 -5.88
CA VAL A 83 -2.22 -5.93 -5.89
C VAL A 83 -0.96 -5.71 -6.71
N GLU A 84 0.18 -6.06 -6.13
CA GLU A 84 1.48 -6.04 -6.80
C GLU A 84 2.26 -7.33 -6.47
N ALA A 85 2.72 -8.05 -7.50
CA ALA A 85 3.65 -9.15 -7.31
C ALA A 85 5.05 -8.62 -6.95
N SER A 86 5.85 -9.39 -6.20
CA SER A 86 7.21 -8.99 -5.87
C SER A 86 8.07 -8.85 -7.13
N LEU A 87 8.94 -7.83 -7.14
CA LEU A 87 9.93 -7.61 -8.19
C LEU A 87 10.84 -8.82 -8.37
N ARG A 88 11.15 -9.12 -9.61
CA ARG A 88 12.15 -10.10 -10.00
C ARG A 88 13.47 -9.42 -10.33
N LEU A 89 14.58 -10.15 -10.19
CA LEU A 89 15.88 -9.61 -10.54
C LEU A 89 15.92 -9.23 -12.03
N GLY A 90 16.32 -7.98 -12.32
CA GLY A 90 16.40 -7.44 -13.67
C GLY A 90 15.15 -6.65 -14.12
N GLU A 91 14.08 -6.65 -13.34
CA GLU A 91 12.92 -5.78 -13.64
C GLU A 91 13.20 -4.32 -13.29
N PRO A 92 12.66 -3.36 -14.07
CA PRO A 92 12.83 -1.94 -13.80
C PRO A 92 12.07 -1.54 -12.52
N LEU A 93 12.69 -0.72 -11.66
CA LEU A 93 12.08 -0.26 -10.43
C LEU A 93 10.92 0.72 -10.67
N GLY A 94 10.98 1.58 -11.65
CA GLY A 94 9.90 2.50 -12.07
C GLY A 94 9.37 3.51 -11.05
N GLY A 95 9.11 3.08 -9.81
CA GLY A 95 8.68 3.89 -8.67
C GLY A 95 9.81 4.11 -7.66
N HIS A 96 9.64 3.63 -6.42
CA HIS A 96 10.70 3.58 -5.40
C HIS A 96 10.71 2.21 -4.72
N LEU A 97 11.67 1.95 -3.83
CA LEU A 97 11.72 0.70 -3.08
C LEU A 97 10.56 0.67 -2.06
N VAL A 98 9.62 -0.24 -2.26
CA VAL A 98 8.52 -0.52 -1.34
C VAL A 98 8.71 -1.92 -0.78
N TYR A 99 8.74 -2.05 0.56
CA TYR A 99 8.98 -3.33 1.21
C TYR A 99 7.69 -4.08 1.54
N GLY A 100 6.58 -3.36 1.56
CA GLY A 100 5.30 -3.88 2.04
C GLY A 100 5.24 -3.92 3.56
N HIS A 101 6.07 -3.13 4.22
CA HIS A 101 6.15 -3.02 5.67
C HIS A 101 5.45 -1.73 6.13
N VAL A 102 4.12 -1.80 6.17
CA VAL A 102 3.25 -0.68 6.54
C VAL A 102 3.62 -0.13 7.91
N ASP A 103 3.89 1.18 7.97
CA ASP A 103 4.22 1.88 9.21
C ASP A 103 2.98 2.24 10.02
N ALA A 104 1.94 2.71 9.32
CA ALA A 104 0.69 3.15 9.92
C ALA A 104 -0.45 3.15 8.91
N ALA A 105 -1.67 3.29 9.41
CA ALA A 105 -2.80 3.72 8.60
C ALA A 105 -3.01 5.23 8.73
N THR A 106 -3.45 5.87 7.65
CA THR A 106 -3.88 7.27 7.61
C THR A 106 -5.29 7.40 7.06
N ARG A 107 -5.87 8.61 7.12
CA ARG A 107 -7.16 8.92 6.51
C ARG A 107 -7.04 9.98 5.44
N ILE A 108 -7.81 9.83 4.39
CA ILE A 108 -7.97 10.88 3.38
C ILE A 108 -8.77 12.03 4.02
N LEU A 109 -8.16 13.22 4.09
CA LEU A 109 -8.84 14.44 4.55
C LEU A 109 -9.69 15.04 3.43
N ARG A 110 -9.11 15.13 2.23
CA ARG A 110 -9.78 15.69 1.05
C ARG A 110 -9.07 15.27 -0.24
N LYS A 111 -9.83 15.20 -1.32
CA LYS A 111 -9.35 14.94 -2.69
C LYS A 111 -9.84 16.07 -3.57
N ILE A 112 -8.92 16.90 -4.06
CA ILE A 112 -9.23 18.16 -4.76
C ILE A 112 -8.76 18.02 -6.20
N PRO A 113 -9.61 18.33 -7.21
CA PRO A 113 -9.18 18.39 -8.61
C PRO A 113 -7.98 19.32 -8.79
N GLU A 114 -6.95 18.86 -9.50
CA GLU A 114 -5.76 19.64 -9.81
C GLU A 114 -5.23 19.26 -11.20
N GLY A 115 -5.40 20.17 -12.16
CA GLY A 115 -5.08 19.87 -13.56
C GLY A 115 -5.86 18.65 -14.07
N PRO A 116 -5.19 17.68 -14.72
CA PRO A 116 -5.84 16.45 -15.22
C PRO A 116 -6.06 15.39 -14.11
N GLY A 117 -5.59 15.63 -12.90
CA GLY A 117 -5.62 14.68 -11.79
C GLY A 117 -6.21 15.26 -10.52
N TYR A 118 -5.65 14.85 -9.39
CA TYR A 118 -6.11 15.27 -8.07
C TYR A 118 -4.94 15.48 -7.11
N ARG A 119 -5.10 16.45 -6.19
CA ARG A 119 -4.30 16.54 -4.98
C ARG A 119 -5.02 15.80 -3.85
N LEU A 120 -4.38 14.78 -3.31
CA LEU A 120 -4.90 13.98 -2.19
C LEU A 120 -4.21 14.42 -0.92
N TRP A 121 -4.98 14.94 0.03
CA TRP A 121 -4.53 15.29 1.37
C TRP A 121 -4.83 14.18 2.35
N CYS A 122 -3.85 13.78 3.12
CA CYS A 122 -3.93 12.75 4.15
C CYS A 122 -3.50 13.31 5.50
N GLU A 123 -4.03 12.75 6.59
CA GLU A 123 -3.54 13.02 7.94
C GLU A 123 -2.07 12.63 8.05
N MET A 124 -1.28 13.37 8.82
CA MET A 124 0.10 12.96 9.14
C MET A 124 0.07 11.92 10.26
N PRO A 125 0.46 10.67 10.02
CA PRO A 125 0.48 9.68 11.10
C PRO A 125 1.46 10.09 12.20
N PRO A 126 1.12 9.91 13.48
CA PRO A 126 2.00 10.24 14.58
C PRO A 126 3.39 9.61 14.43
N GLY A 127 4.43 10.41 14.61
CA GLY A 127 5.83 9.96 14.55
C GLY A 127 6.42 9.91 13.13
N LEU A 128 5.63 9.99 12.05
CA LEU A 128 6.14 9.88 10.68
C LEU A 128 6.50 11.23 10.02
N GLY A 129 6.18 12.36 10.63
CA GLY A 129 6.40 13.69 10.04
C GLY A 129 7.84 14.00 9.64
N ARG A 130 8.84 13.38 10.29
CA ARG A 130 10.27 13.52 9.92
C ARG A 130 10.68 12.62 8.75
N LEU A 131 9.88 11.63 8.43
CA LEU A 131 10.16 10.62 7.40
C LEU A 131 9.37 10.89 6.10
N ILE A 132 8.27 11.66 6.19
CA ILE A 132 7.47 12.09 5.05
C ILE A 132 7.88 13.53 4.71
N VAL A 133 8.77 13.68 3.75
CA VAL A 133 9.37 14.97 3.39
C VAL A 133 8.91 15.42 2.01
N GLU A 134 8.77 16.73 1.81
CA GLU A 134 8.41 17.31 0.51
C GLU A 134 9.41 16.87 -0.58
N LYS A 135 8.89 16.48 -1.75
CA LYS A 135 9.63 15.89 -2.88
C LYS A 135 10.26 14.51 -2.62
N GLY A 136 10.10 13.96 -1.41
CA GLY A 136 10.41 12.56 -1.12
C GLY A 136 9.32 11.61 -1.62
N TYR A 137 9.54 10.31 -1.42
CA TYR A 137 8.56 9.28 -1.72
C TYR A 137 7.77 8.87 -0.48
N VAL A 138 6.54 8.41 -0.74
CA VAL A 138 5.70 7.70 0.22
C VAL A 138 4.88 6.66 -0.55
N ALA A 139 4.64 5.49 0.04
CA ALA A 139 3.68 4.54 -0.51
C ALA A 139 2.34 4.67 0.22
N LEU A 140 1.26 4.85 -0.54
CA LEU A 140 -0.12 4.85 -0.04
C LEU A 140 -0.89 3.67 -0.65
N ASP A 141 -1.39 2.75 0.18
CA ASP A 141 -1.94 1.47 -0.27
C ASP A 141 -1.03 0.78 -1.31
N GLY A 142 0.27 0.82 -1.08
CA GLY A 142 1.30 0.27 -1.96
C GLY A 142 1.65 1.11 -3.18
N VAL A 143 0.93 2.21 -3.45
CA VAL A 143 1.20 3.08 -4.61
C VAL A 143 2.36 4.02 -4.31
N SER A 144 3.43 3.96 -5.10
CA SER A 144 4.56 4.89 -5.04
C SER A 144 4.14 6.29 -5.47
N LEU A 145 4.27 7.26 -4.58
CA LEU A 145 3.84 8.64 -4.81
C LEU A 145 4.90 9.63 -4.35
N THR A 146 4.97 10.77 -5.03
CA THR A 146 5.80 11.89 -4.61
C THR A 146 5.00 12.77 -3.64
N VAL A 147 5.60 13.10 -2.51
CA VAL A 147 5.04 14.06 -1.56
C VAL A 147 5.09 15.44 -2.17
N ALA A 148 3.93 16.05 -2.38
CA ALA A 148 3.80 17.37 -3.02
C ALA A 148 3.90 18.52 -2.00
N GLU A 149 3.42 18.28 -0.77
CA GLU A 149 3.38 19.28 0.30
C GLU A 149 3.30 18.61 1.66
N THR A 150 3.88 19.20 2.70
CA THR A 150 3.79 18.72 4.09
C THR A 150 3.41 19.86 5.03
N ALA A 151 2.66 19.52 6.09
CA ALA A 151 2.37 20.36 7.23
C ALA A 151 2.48 19.52 8.52
N ALA A 152 2.34 20.15 9.68
CA ALA A 152 2.52 19.45 10.95
C ALA A 152 1.52 18.29 11.16
N ASP A 153 0.30 18.44 10.67
CA ASP A 153 -0.83 17.53 10.88
C ASP A 153 -1.27 16.77 9.61
N ARG A 154 -0.68 17.06 8.45
CA ARG A 154 -1.10 16.51 7.17
C ARG A 154 0.01 16.55 6.11
N PHE A 155 -0.16 15.76 5.07
CA PHE A 155 0.66 15.83 3.85
C PHE A 155 -0.22 15.64 2.61
N ALA A 156 0.32 16.01 1.45
CA ALA A 156 -0.38 15.86 0.19
C ALA A 156 0.48 15.14 -0.85
N VAL A 157 -0.20 14.39 -1.71
CA VAL A 157 0.39 13.78 -2.91
C VAL A 157 -0.40 14.17 -4.15
N ALA A 158 0.26 14.18 -5.31
CA ALA A 158 -0.40 14.41 -6.58
C ALA A 158 -0.75 13.05 -7.22
N LEU A 159 -2.01 12.89 -7.62
CA LEU A 159 -2.50 11.70 -8.33
C LEU A 159 -2.69 12.05 -9.80
N VAL A 160 -1.95 11.39 -10.68
CA VAL A 160 -2.09 11.51 -12.13
C VAL A 160 -3.20 10.59 -12.66
N PRO A 161 -3.76 10.85 -13.86
CA PRO A 161 -4.86 10.05 -14.42
C PRO A 161 -4.58 8.53 -14.43
N GLU A 162 -3.37 8.11 -14.76
CA GLU A 162 -2.98 6.70 -14.79
C GLU A 162 -3.08 6.05 -13.39
N THR A 163 -2.61 6.75 -12.35
CA THR A 163 -2.75 6.28 -10.95
C THR A 163 -4.22 6.13 -10.55
N LEU A 164 -5.05 7.09 -10.94
CA LEU A 164 -6.50 7.05 -10.65
C LEU A 164 -7.20 5.88 -11.36
N ALA A 165 -6.81 5.59 -12.59
CA ALA A 165 -7.41 4.51 -13.38
C ALA A 165 -7.00 3.12 -12.88
N ARG A 166 -5.71 2.94 -12.49
CA ARG A 166 -5.14 1.63 -12.15
C ARG A 166 -5.26 1.23 -10.68
N THR A 167 -5.52 2.18 -9.79
CA THR A 167 -5.47 1.92 -8.35
C THR A 167 -6.79 2.23 -7.66
N THR A 168 -6.97 1.70 -6.45
CA THR A 168 -8.12 2.01 -5.60
C THR A 168 -8.15 3.47 -5.15
N LEU A 169 -7.05 4.24 -5.30
CA LEU A 169 -7.02 5.67 -5.01
C LEU A 169 -7.97 6.47 -5.92
N GLY A 170 -8.32 5.93 -7.10
CA GLY A 170 -9.30 6.54 -8.00
C GLY A 170 -10.69 6.64 -7.39
N THR A 171 -11.13 5.63 -6.68
CA THR A 171 -12.48 5.50 -6.11
C THR A 171 -12.55 5.95 -4.64
N LYS A 172 -11.45 5.94 -3.90
CA LYS A 172 -11.41 6.37 -2.50
C LYS A 172 -11.61 7.88 -2.36
N GLY A 173 -12.41 8.27 -1.37
CA GLY A 173 -12.73 9.67 -1.01
C GLY A 173 -12.39 10.02 0.44
N ALA A 174 -12.77 11.21 0.88
CA ALA A 174 -12.56 11.68 2.26
C ALA A 174 -13.09 10.69 3.29
N GLY A 175 -12.33 10.48 4.38
CA GLY A 175 -12.59 9.51 5.44
C GLY A 175 -12.07 8.10 5.18
N ALA A 176 -11.74 7.74 3.92
CA ALA A 176 -11.21 6.41 3.61
C ALA A 176 -9.82 6.22 4.25
N ALA A 177 -9.59 5.00 4.75
CA ALA A 177 -8.30 4.60 5.31
C ALA A 177 -7.33 4.15 4.21
N LEU A 178 -6.06 4.55 4.35
CA LEU A 178 -4.95 4.15 3.51
C LEU A 178 -3.80 3.62 4.37
N ASN A 179 -3.13 2.57 3.92
CA ASN A 179 -1.86 2.16 4.48
C ASN A 179 -0.75 3.12 4.05
N VAL A 180 0.15 3.44 4.97
CA VAL A 180 1.33 4.29 4.73
C VAL A 180 2.58 3.48 4.96
N GLU A 181 3.47 3.47 3.99
CA GLU A 181 4.86 3.06 4.16
C GLU A 181 5.77 4.24 3.78
N VAL A 182 6.66 4.64 4.69
CA VAL A 182 7.64 5.69 4.39
C VAL A 182 8.76 5.13 3.52
N ASP A 183 9.43 6.01 2.77
CA ASP A 183 10.61 5.62 2.01
C ASP A 183 11.66 4.98 2.95
N PRO A 184 12.09 3.73 2.69
CA PRO A 184 13.11 3.07 3.50
C PRO A 184 14.40 3.88 3.64
N VAL A 185 14.78 4.67 2.64
CA VAL A 185 15.95 5.55 2.71
C VAL A 185 15.78 6.60 3.81
N ALA A 186 14.61 7.23 3.92
CA ALA A 186 14.33 8.19 4.99
C ALA A 186 14.43 7.54 6.38
N ARG A 187 13.96 6.30 6.52
CA ARG A 187 14.03 5.52 7.77
C ARG A 187 15.47 5.26 8.19
N TYR A 188 16.33 4.78 7.27
CA TYR A 188 17.73 4.48 7.58
C TYR A 188 18.53 5.75 7.86
N VAL A 189 18.29 6.85 7.13
CA VAL A 189 18.93 8.14 7.37
C VAL A 189 18.56 8.67 8.76
N ALA A 190 17.27 8.64 9.13
CA ALA A 190 16.83 9.09 10.45
C ALA A 190 17.47 8.27 11.57
N ALA A 191 17.49 6.94 11.45
CA ALA A 191 18.12 6.06 12.44
C ALA A 191 19.63 6.33 12.59
N ALA A 192 20.35 6.56 11.50
CA ALA A 192 21.78 6.88 11.55
C ALA A 192 22.08 8.23 12.22
N LEU A 193 21.20 9.23 12.07
CA LEU A 193 21.34 10.53 12.71
C LEU A 193 21.01 10.49 14.21
N GLU A 194 20.10 9.63 14.64
CA GLU A 194 19.76 9.47 16.06
C GLU A 194 20.89 8.81 16.88
N GLN A 195 21.67 7.92 16.27
CA GLN A 195 22.83 7.29 16.92
C GLN A 195 24.03 8.23 17.13
N ARG A 196 24.00 9.45 16.58
CA ARG A 196 25.07 10.44 16.72
C ARG A 196 24.80 11.49 17.81
N LYS A 197 23.69 11.35 18.52
CA LYS A 197 23.34 12.17 19.70
C LYS A 197 23.67 11.44 20.99
#